data_abd50bd9b685f84005238e92a514b6c8
#
_entry.id   abd50bd9b685f84005238e92a514b6c8
#
_cell.length_a   1.000
_cell.length_b   1.000
_cell.length_c   1.000
_cell.angle_alpha   90.00
_cell.angle_beta   90.00
_cell.angle_gamma   90.00
#
_symmetry.space_group_name_H-M   'P 1'
#
loop_
_entity.id
_entity.type
_entity.pdbx_description
1 polymer ?
#
loop_
_entity_poly.entity_id
_entity_poly.type
_entity_poly.pdbx_seq_one_letter_code
_entity_poly.pdbx_strand_id
1 'polypeptide(L)'
;MHDPLIAELASLQYGVFARFQLLALGIHPNLIDRPLAGRHWIRLAPGVYGRPGHRDTWDQRLWVVDLAAGEDAAVSHDSAAALSAMDGFPREVLSVTVPHPQHQKVAGAIVHQTRFLPRHHWVNLYGRRTTTPARTLVDLAATTSRLRLDRAYESSLLSGHVTHAKMSRCFGELLLPGRKGMTKLASILDDRGPGFVPAASELERMLFDACARVGLEPVRQFPLPGR
;
A
#
# COMPACT_ATOMS: atom_id res chain seq x y z
N MET A 1 35.38 7.02 -1.55
CA MET A 1 35.05 7.32 -0.15
C MET A 1 33.52 7.53 0.08
N HIS A 2 32.64 7.01 -0.80
CA HIS A 2 31.17 7.12 -0.66
C HIS A 2 30.50 5.77 -0.33
N ASP A 3 31.27 4.70 -0.18
CA ASP A 3 30.76 3.36 0.06
C ASP A 3 29.97 3.21 1.39
N PRO A 4 30.35 3.89 2.50
CA PRO A 4 29.56 3.81 3.73
C PRO A 4 28.14 4.39 3.61
N LEU A 5 27.97 5.55 2.94
CA LEU A 5 26.65 6.18 2.73
C LEU A 5 25.75 5.32 1.85
N ILE A 6 26.34 4.72 0.80
CA ILE A 6 25.59 3.80 -0.08
C ILE A 6 25.25 2.51 0.68
N ALA A 7 26.16 2.03 1.54
CA ALA A 7 25.91 0.87 2.37
C ALA A 7 24.76 1.10 3.36
N GLU A 8 24.74 2.26 4.00
CA GLU A 8 23.69 2.66 4.93
C GLU A 8 22.35 2.78 4.19
N LEU A 9 22.30 3.53 3.08
CA LEU A 9 21.10 3.65 2.25
C LEU A 9 20.57 2.28 1.80
N ALA A 10 21.45 1.42 1.27
CA ALA A 10 21.10 0.09 0.84
C ALA A 10 20.59 -0.79 2.00
N SER A 11 21.16 -0.67 3.20
CA SER A 11 20.73 -1.45 4.36
C SER A 11 19.29 -1.15 4.76
N LEU A 12 18.87 0.11 4.65
CA LEU A 12 17.50 0.57 4.91
C LEU A 12 16.50 0.15 3.82
N GLN A 13 16.99 -0.23 2.63
CA GLN A 13 16.21 -0.49 1.44
C GLN A 13 16.39 -1.92 0.89
N TYR A 14 16.65 -2.89 1.77
CA TYR A 14 16.81 -4.30 1.38
C TYR A 14 17.88 -4.52 0.29
N GLY A 15 18.96 -3.75 0.35
CA GLY A 15 20.06 -3.83 -0.60
C GLY A 15 19.85 -3.07 -1.91
N VAL A 16 18.77 -2.32 -2.05
CA VAL A 16 18.39 -1.58 -3.26
C VAL A 16 18.65 -0.08 -3.08
N PHE A 17 19.00 0.60 -4.16
CA PHE A 17 19.12 2.06 -4.20
C PHE A 17 18.95 2.57 -5.63
N ALA A 18 18.58 3.83 -5.77
CA ALA A 18 18.34 4.46 -7.08
C ALA A 18 19.43 5.49 -7.44
N ARG A 19 19.63 5.70 -8.74
CA ARG A 19 20.56 6.71 -9.28
C ARG A 19 20.28 8.11 -8.73
N PHE A 20 19.00 8.50 -8.67
CA PHE A 20 18.62 9.82 -8.18
C PHE A 20 18.99 10.01 -6.70
N GLN A 21 18.86 8.98 -5.87
CA GLN A 21 19.28 9.02 -4.46
C GLN A 21 20.79 9.24 -4.32
N LEU A 22 21.58 8.56 -5.15
CA LEU A 22 23.04 8.72 -5.15
C LEU A 22 23.45 10.14 -5.60
N LEU A 23 22.77 10.66 -6.62
CA LEU A 23 23.00 12.05 -7.08
C LEU A 23 22.60 13.07 -6.01
N ALA A 24 21.49 12.85 -5.30
CA ALA A 24 21.07 13.70 -4.18
C ALA A 24 22.07 13.68 -3.00
N LEU A 25 22.79 12.57 -2.81
CA LEU A 25 23.92 12.45 -1.86
C LEU A 25 25.21 13.10 -2.36
N GLY A 26 25.20 13.76 -3.53
CA GLY A 26 26.37 14.41 -4.14
C GLY A 26 27.36 13.46 -4.80
N ILE A 27 26.97 12.20 -5.06
CA ILE A 27 27.83 11.24 -5.73
C ILE A 27 27.90 11.55 -7.22
N HIS A 28 29.13 11.77 -7.72
CA HIS A 28 29.33 12.11 -9.13
C HIS A 28 28.92 10.94 -10.06
N PRO A 29 28.26 11.22 -11.22
CA PRO A 29 27.79 10.19 -12.15
C PRO A 29 28.85 9.12 -12.50
N ASN A 30 30.09 9.51 -12.76
CA ASN A 30 31.17 8.60 -13.09
C ASN A 30 31.46 7.57 -11.98
N LEU A 31 31.19 7.92 -10.71
CA LEU A 31 31.34 7.02 -9.57
C LEU A 31 30.16 6.03 -9.45
N ILE A 32 29.07 6.30 -10.10
CA ILE A 32 27.91 5.40 -10.21
C ILE A 32 28.14 4.40 -11.36
N ASP A 33 28.70 4.84 -12.47
CA ASP A 33 28.84 4.04 -13.68
C ASP A 33 29.98 3.01 -13.57
N ARG A 34 31.06 3.32 -12.85
CA ARG A 34 32.21 2.40 -12.62
C ARG A 34 31.84 1.09 -11.89
N PRO A 35 31.17 1.11 -10.74
CA PRO A 35 30.76 -0.11 -10.05
C PRO A 35 29.82 -0.99 -10.87
N LEU A 36 29.02 -0.39 -11.77
CA LEU A 36 28.16 -1.13 -12.71
C LEU A 36 29.02 -1.88 -13.75
N ALA A 37 30.01 -1.21 -14.34
CA ALA A 37 30.94 -1.82 -15.29
C ALA A 37 31.76 -2.95 -14.62
N GLY A 38 32.18 -2.76 -13.36
CA GLY A 38 32.91 -3.74 -12.56
C GLY A 38 32.05 -4.85 -11.93
N ARG A 39 30.74 -4.87 -12.20
CA ARG A 39 29.79 -5.84 -11.61
C ARG A 39 29.72 -5.85 -10.06
N HIS A 40 30.18 -4.79 -9.41
CA HIS A 40 29.99 -4.60 -7.97
C HIS A 40 28.55 -4.28 -7.61
N TRP A 41 27.80 -3.72 -8.56
CA TRP A 41 26.36 -3.51 -8.49
C TRP A 41 25.66 -4.20 -9.66
N ILE A 42 24.44 -4.64 -9.42
CA ILE A 42 23.58 -5.20 -10.46
C ILE A 42 22.45 -4.23 -10.75
N ARG A 43 22.07 -4.13 -12.01
CA ARG A 43 20.88 -3.35 -12.41
C ARG A 43 19.63 -4.18 -12.18
N LEU A 44 18.74 -3.72 -11.31
CA LEU A 44 17.47 -4.35 -10.99
C LEU A 44 16.31 -3.79 -11.84
N ALA A 45 16.36 -2.49 -12.14
CA ALA A 45 15.45 -1.78 -13.05
C ALA A 45 16.16 -0.57 -13.66
N PRO A 46 15.57 0.14 -14.64
CA PRO A 46 16.13 1.40 -15.13
C PRO A 46 16.38 2.39 -13.98
N GLY A 47 17.64 2.78 -13.80
CA GLY A 47 18.04 3.69 -12.72
C GLY A 47 18.04 3.13 -11.30
N VAL A 48 17.73 1.84 -11.13
CA VAL A 48 17.69 1.16 -9.83
C VAL A 48 18.73 0.03 -9.79
N TYR A 49 19.47 -0.01 -8.71
CA TYR A 49 20.62 -0.88 -8.52
C TYR A 49 20.52 -1.64 -7.21
N GLY A 50 21.23 -2.75 -7.13
CA GLY A 50 21.37 -3.54 -5.92
C GLY A 50 22.77 -4.11 -5.77
N ARG A 51 23.10 -4.57 -4.59
CA ARG A 51 24.33 -5.35 -4.35
C ARG A 51 24.07 -6.81 -4.70
N PRO A 52 25.05 -7.53 -5.28
CA PRO A 52 24.94 -8.97 -5.49
C PRO A 52 24.75 -9.71 -4.15
N GLY A 53 24.02 -10.83 -4.17
CA GLY A 53 23.85 -11.70 -3.01
C GLY A 53 22.68 -11.36 -2.07
N HIS A 54 21.93 -10.30 -2.33
CA HIS A 54 20.70 -10.04 -1.59
C HIS A 54 19.60 -11.05 -1.96
N ARG A 55 18.81 -11.46 -0.95
CA ARG A 55 17.66 -12.37 -1.18
C ARG A 55 16.58 -11.67 -1.97
N ASP A 56 16.00 -12.35 -2.96
CA ASP A 56 14.81 -11.90 -3.66
C ASP A 56 13.59 -12.06 -2.75
N THR A 57 13.24 -10.99 -2.03
CA THR A 57 12.07 -10.93 -1.17
C THR A 57 11.03 -9.98 -1.76
N TRP A 58 9.78 -10.14 -1.33
CA TRP A 58 8.72 -9.19 -1.72
C TRP A 58 9.07 -7.75 -1.33
N ASP A 59 9.63 -7.53 -0.13
CA ASP A 59 10.04 -6.20 0.35
C ASP A 59 11.14 -5.58 -0.53
N GLN A 60 12.11 -6.39 -0.97
CA GLN A 60 13.14 -5.93 -1.91
C GLN A 60 12.52 -5.57 -3.26
N ARG A 61 11.68 -6.44 -3.83
CA ARG A 61 10.99 -6.18 -5.09
C ARG A 61 10.11 -4.93 -5.01
N LEU A 62 9.44 -4.71 -3.88
CA LEU A 62 8.67 -3.49 -3.67
C LEU A 62 9.56 -2.23 -3.66
N TRP A 63 10.77 -2.30 -3.09
CA TRP A 63 11.74 -1.20 -3.18
C TRP A 63 12.19 -0.94 -4.62
N VAL A 64 12.44 -1.99 -5.39
CA VAL A 64 12.79 -1.86 -6.82
C VAL A 64 11.69 -1.15 -7.59
N VAL A 65 10.44 -1.55 -7.36
CA VAL A 65 9.26 -0.97 -8.04
C VAL A 65 9.04 0.48 -7.64
N ASP A 66 9.10 0.79 -6.34
CA ASP A 66 8.92 2.14 -5.81
C ASP A 66 9.96 3.11 -6.38
N LEU A 67 11.23 2.75 -6.32
CA LEU A 67 12.33 3.56 -6.84
C LEU A 67 12.31 3.67 -8.38
N ALA A 68 11.91 2.61 -9.09
CA ALA A 68 11.76 2.64 -10.54
C ALA A 68 10.57 3.49 -11.00
N ALA A 69 9.54 3.60 -10.18
CA ALA A 69 8.38 4.46 -10.44
C ALA A 69 8.69 5.95 -10.26
N GLY A 70 9.77 6.29 -9.54
CA GLY A 70 10.28 7.66 -9.39
C GLY A 70 9.88 8.32 -8.07
N GLU A 71 10.45 9.50 -7.83
CA GLU A 71 10.35 10.22 -6.55
C GLU A 71 8.92 10.60 -6.14
N ASP A 72 8.06 10.85 -7.12
CA ASP A 72 6.66 11.23 -6.89
C ASP A 72 5.69 10.05 -6.80
N ALA A 73 6.20 8.84 -6.97
CA ALA A 73 5.41 7.63 -6.79
C ALA A 73 5.03 7.42 -5.33
N ALA A 74 3.97 6.65 -5.13
CA ALA A 74 3.58 6.14 -3.81
C ALA A 74 3.19 4.67 -3.92
N VAL A 75 3.65 3.86 -3.00
CA VAL A 75 3.13 2.50 -2.79
C VAL A 75 1.64 2.59 -2.50
N SER A 76 0.82 1.80 -3.20
CA SER A 76 -0.63 1.94 -3.17
C SER A 76 -1.35 0.60 -3.37
N HIS A 77 -2.68 0.62 -3.39
CA HIS A 77 -3.54 -0.54 -3.68
C HIS A 77 -3.12 -1.79 -2.89
N ASP A 78 -2.91 -2.94 -3.56
CA ASP A 78 -2.57 -4.21 -2.92
C ASP A 78 -1.29 -4.14 -2.09
N SER A 79 -0.25 -3.43 -2.55
CA SER A 79 1.00 -3.28 -1.80
C SER A 79 0.84 -2.47 -0.52
N ALA A 80 0.10 -1.34 -0.57
CA ALA A 80 -0.16 -0.54 0.62
C ALA A 80 -1.09 -1.27 1.60
N ALA A 81 -2.05 -2.04 1.09
CA ALA A 81 -2.91 -2.89 1.90
C ALA A 81 -2.09 -3.99 2.61
N ALA A 82 -1.16 -4.65 1.89
CA ALA A 82 -0.26 -5.66 2.46
C ALA A 82 0.67 -5.08 3.53
N LEU A 83 1.22 -3.86 3.31
CA LEU A 83 2.03 -3.15 4.30
C LEU A 83 1.23 -2.76 5.55
N SER A 84 -0.06 -2.47 5.38
CA SER A 84 -0.98 -2.13 6.47
C SER A 84 -1.65 -3.37 7.10
N ALA A 85 -1.24 -4.57 6.72
CA ALA A 85 -1.79 -5.84 7.18
C ALA A 85 -3.32 -5.93 7.03
N MET A 86 -3.87 -5.39 5.94
CA MET A 86 -5.31 -5.50 5.64
C MET A 86 -5.66 -6.93 5.24
N ASP A 87 -6.76 -7.45 5.76
CA ASP A 87 -7.22 -8.79 5.47
C ASP A 87 -7.48 -9.00 3.98
N GLY A 88 -7.04 -10.15 3.47
CA GLY A 88 -7.18 -10.52 2.07
C GLY A 88 -6.10 -9.96 1.13
N PHE A 89 -5.10 -9.23 1.65
CA PHE A 89 -4.02 -8.64 0.85
C PHE A 89 -2.64 -9.18 1.27
N PRO A 90 -2.24 -10.36 0.76
CA PRO A 90 -0.92 -10.92 1.04
C PRO A 90 0.19 -10.13 0.32
N ARG A 91 1.44 -10.32 0.78
CA ARG A 91 2.64 -9.73 0.16
C ARG A 91 3.02 -10.42 -1.16
N GLU A 92 2.20 -10.27 -2.16
CA GLU A 92 2.37 -10.92 -3.48
C GLU A 92 2.40 -9.89 -4.61
N VAL A 93 1.35 -9.08 -4.70
CA VAL A 93 1.18 -8.08 -5.76
C VAL A 93 2.03 -6.85 -5.45
N LEU A 94 2.68 -6.30 -6.48
CA LEU A 94 3.43 -5.05 -6.42
C LEU A 94 2.62 -3.96 -7.12
N SER A 95 2.24 -2.93 -6.38
CA SER A 95 1.38 -1.84 -6.88
C SER A 95 1.87 -0.49 -6.41
N VAL A 96 1.97 0.45 -7.34
CA VAL A 96 2.32 1.85 -7.07
C VAL A 96 1.37 2.78 -7.80
N THR A 97 1.23 3.98 -7.29
CA THR A 97 0.52 5.09 -7.95
C THR A 97 1.51 6.19 -8.29
N VAL A 98 1.44 6.67 -9.53
CA VAL A 98 2.24 7.79 -10.03
C VAL A 98 1.35 8.98 -10.40
N PRO A 99 1.88 10.22 -10.38
CA PRO A 99 1.14 11.37 -10.89
C PRO A 99 0.78 11.21 -12.37
N HIS A 100 -0.41 11.67 -12.75
CA HIS A 100 -0.81 11.78 -14.16
C HIS A 100 -0.25 13.10 -14.77
N PRO A 101 0.25 13.13 -16.01
CA PRO A 101 0.37 12.04 -16.99
C PRO A 101 1.78 11.41 -16.96
N GLN A 102 1.96 10.34 -16.24
CA GLN A 102 3.19 9.55 -16.32
C GLN A 102 2.88 8.21 -16.98
N HIS A 103 3.57 7.91 -18.08
CA HIS A 103 3.39 6.65 -18.82
C HIS A 103 4.45 5.60 -18.45
N GLN A 104 4.99 5.69 -17.22
CA GLN A 104 6.04 4.80 -16.79
C GLN A 104 5.49 3.39 -16.57
N LYS A 105 6.11 2.42 -17.25
CA LYS A 105 5.87 1.00 -17.01
C LYS A 105 6.99 0.47 -16.13
N VAL A 106 6.63 -0.16 -15.04
CA VAL A 106 7.58 -0.84 -14.16
C VAL A 106 7.35 -2.34 -14.27
N ALA A 107 8.40 -3.06 -14.68
CA ALA A 107 8.30 -4.50 -14.88
C ALA A 107 7.89 -5.21 -13.56
N GLY A 108 6.96 -6.14 -13.64
CA GLY A 108 6.49 -6.91 -12.50
C GLY A 108 5.56 -6.16 -11.54
N ALA A 109 5.13 -4.94 -11.88
CA ALA A 109 4.24 -4.14 -11.03
C ALA A 109 3.02 -3.61 -11.78
N ILE A 110 1.96 -3.36 -11.03
CA ILE A 110 0.78 -2.63 -11.49
C ILE A 110 0.99 -1.15 -11.18
N VAL A 111 1.07 -0.33 -12.23
CA VAL A 111 1.24 1.11 -12.10
C VAL A 111 -0.11 1.80 -12.32
N HIS A 112 -0.61 2.44 -11.29
CA HIS A 112 -1.81 3.25 -11.33
C HIS A 112 -1.45 4.72 -11.54
N GLN A 113 -2.37 5.51 -12.10
CA GLN A 113 -2.19 6.94 -12.28
C GLN A 113 -3.25 7.72 -11.51
N THR A 114 -2.85 8.84 -10.92
CA THR A 114 -3.79 9.74 -10.25
C THR A 114 -3.48 11.20 -10.56
N ARG A 115 -4.52 12.03 -10.69
CA ARG A 115 -4.38 13.49 -10.78
C ARG A 115 -4.41 14.15 -9.40
N PHE A 116 -4.73 13.38 -8.35
CA PHE A 116 -4.91 13.92 -7.02
C PHE A 116 -4.31 12.97 -5.97
N LEU A 117 -3.17 13.37 -5.43
CA LEU A 117 -2.48 12.69 -4.32
C LEU A 117 -1.90 13.74 -3.36
N PRO A 118 -2.76 14.49 -2.64
CA PRO A 118 -2.29 15.51 -1.72
C PRO A 118 -1.51 14.91 -0.54
N ARG A 119 -0.76 15.75 0.18
CA ARG A 119 0.13 15.32 1.28
C ARG A 119 -0.56 14.47 2.34
N HIS A 120 -1.82 14.75 2.65
CA HIS A 120 -2.58 14.02 3.67
C HIS A 120 -3.13 12.66 3.20
N HIS A 121 -2.97 12.31 1.92
CA HIS A 121 -3.34 11.00 1.37
C HIS A 121 -2.21 9.98 1.39
N TRP A 122 -1.01 10.35 1.86
CA TRP A 122 0.10 9.43 1.99
C TRP A 122 0.93 9.72 3.25
N VAL A 123 1.63 8.71 3.69
CA VAL A 123 2.56 8.74 4.84
C VAL A 123 3.90 8.17 4.41
N ASN A 124 4.95 8.50 5.15
CA ASN A 124 6.20 7.77 5.03
C ASN A 124 6.10 6.51 5.90
N LEU A 125 6.07 5.36 5.26
CA LEU A 125 6.04 4.06 5.92
C LEU A 125 7.29 3.27 5.53
N TYR A 126 8.14 2.98 6.50
CA TYR A 126 9.42 2.30 6.28
C TYR A 126 10.30 2.96 5.21
N GLY A 127 10.35 4.30 5.20
CA GLY A 127 11.15 5.08 4.25
C GLY A 127 10.50 5.29 2.88
N ARG A 128 9.30 4.76 2.62
CA ARG A 128 8.55 4.87 1.36
C ARG A 128 7.35 5.78 1.49
N ARG A 129 7.07 6.55 0.45
CA ARG A 129 5.78 7.21 0.32
C ARG A 129 4.71 6.13 0.08
N THR A 130 3.77 5.99 0.99
CA THR A 130 2.72 4.96 0.96
C THR A 130 1.36 5.60 1.16
N THR A 131 0.34 5.21 0.41
CA THR A 131 -1.02 5.74 0.61
C THR A 131 -1.52 5.43 2.01
N THR A 132 -2.22 6.39 2.63
CA THR A 132 -2.86 6.16 3.93
C THR A 132 -3.86 5.01 3.84
N PRO A 133 -4.15 4.29 4.92
CA PRO A 133 -5.13 3.20 4.91
C PRO A 133 -6.50 3.61 4.33
N ALA A 134 -7.01 4.80 4.68
CA ALA A 134 -8.26 5.29 4.11
C ALA A 134 -8.16 5.52 2.60
N ARG A 135 -7.06 6.13 2.12
CA ARG A 135 -6.82 6.30 0.69
C ARG A 135 -6.66 4.97 -0.02
N THR A 136 -5.95 4.02 0.56
CA THR A 136 -5.76 2.67 0.02
C THR A 136 -7.10 1.96 -0.20
N LEU A 137 -8.03 2.03 0.76
CA LEU A 137 -9.38 1.46 0.64
C LEU A 137 -10.19 2.09 -0.49
N VAL A 138 -10.10 3.43 -0.67
CA VAL A 138 -10.73 4.11 -1.81
C VAL A 138 -10.14 3.64 -3.14
N ASP A 139 -8.82 3.49 -3.23
CA ASP A 139 -8.15 3.03 -4.45
C ASP A 139 -8.51 1.57 -4.77
N LEU A 140 -8.54 0.70 -3.76
CA LEU A 140 -8.95 -0.70 -3.88
C LEU A 140 -10.40 -0.87 -4.33
N ALA A 141 -11.27 0.08 -4.05
CA ALA A 141 -12.68 0.00 -4.45
C ALA A 141 -12.86 -0.18 -5.96
N ALA A 142 -11.93 0.32 -6.77
CA ALA A 142 -11.97 0.17 -8.22
C ALA A 142 -11.48 -1.19 -8.72
N THR A 143 -10.63 -1.89 -7.97
CA THR A 143 -9.83 -3.03 -8.45
C THR A 143 -10.17 -4.35 -7.78
N THR A 144 -10.86 -4.35 -6.63
CA THR A 144 -11.13 -5.57 -5.88
C THR A 144 -12.63 -5.88 -5.76
N SER A 145 -12.98 -7.10 -5.35
CA SER A 145 -14.37 -7.49 -5.09
C SER A 145 -14.93 -6.79 -3.85
N ARG A 146 -16.29 -6.71 -3.74
CA ARG A 146 -16.95 -6.14 -2.56
C ARG A 146 -16.54 -6.87 -1.28
N LEU A 147 -16.56 -8.20 -1.28
CA LEU A 147 -16.22 -9.02 -0.11
C LEU A 147 -14.79 -8.77 0.38
N ARG A 148 -13.82 -8.69 -0.55
CA ARG A 148 -12.42 -8.45 -0.20
C ARG A 148 -12.22 -7.03 0.32
N LEU A 149 -12.91 -6.04 -0.24
CA LEU A 149 -12.87 -4.65 0.21
C LEU A 149 -13.49 -4.49 1.60
N ASP A 150 -14.62 -5.15 1.85
CA ASP A 150 -15.33 -5.11 3.13
C ASP A 150 -14.46 -5.71 4.24
N ARG A 151 -13.81 -6.86 3.99
CA ARG A 151 -12.85 -7.46 4.94
C ARG A 151 -11.67 -6.53 5.24
N ALA A 152 -11.09 -5.92 4.22
CA ALA A 152 -9.99 -4.97 4.39
C ALA A 152 -10.41 -3.74 5.21
N TYR A 153 -11.62 -3.25 5.01
CA TYR A 153 -12.15 -2.13 5.78
C TYR A 153 -12.41 -2.54 7.23
N GLU A 154 -13.05 -3.67 7.47
CA GLU A 154 -13.32 -4.20 8.81
C GLU A 154 -12.00 -4.43 9.59
N SER A 155 -11.00 -5.09 8.99
CA SER A 155 -9.69 -5.29 9.63
C SER A 155 -8.96 -3.98 9.91
N SER A 156 -9.14 -2.97 9.05
CA SER A 156 -8.55 -1.63 9.25
C SER A 156 -9.21 -0.85 10.38
N LEU A 157 -10.52 -1.03 10.59
CA LEU A 157 -11.24 -0.48 11.75
C LEU A 157 -10.79 -1.17 13.04
N LEU A 158 -10.72 -2.50 13.03
CA LEU A 158 -10.33 -3.31 14.18
C LEU A 158 -8.89 -2.99 14.64
N SER A 159 -7.96 -2.83 13.71
CA SER A 159 -6.56 -2.47 14.00
C SER A 159 -6.37 -0.98 14.36
N GLY A 160 -7.42 -0.16 14.26
CA GLY A 160 -7.33 1.28 14.51
C GLY A 160 -6.60 2.09 13.43
N HIS A 161 -6.21 1.47 12.31
CA HIS A 161 -5.57 2.16 11.19
C HIS A 161 -6.50 3.19 10.53
N VAL A 162 -7.80 2.92 10.53
CA VAL A 162 -8.84 3.79 10.01
C VAL A 162 -9.93 4.01 11.05
N THR A 163 -10.56 5.18 11.04
CA THR A 163 -11.82 5.45 11.73
C THR A 163 -12.90 5.79 10.69
N HIS A 164 -14.17 5.63 11.03
CA HIS A 164 -15.28 6.02 10.16
C HIS A 164 -15.14 7.48 9.70
N ALA A 165 -14.78 8.39 10.60
CA ALA A 165 -14.60 9.81 10.26
C ALA A 165 -13.47 10.04 9.24
N LYS A 166 -12.31 9.36 9.41
CA LYS A 166 -11.20 9.43 8.44
C LYS A 166 -11.61 8.85 7.09
N MET A 167 -12.33 7.73 7.10
CA MET A 167 -12.79 7.07 5.89
C MET A 167 -13.80 7.92 5.13
N SER A 168 -14.83 8.44 5.80
CA SER A 168 -15.86 9.30 5.21
C SER A 168 -15.27 10.58 4.62
N ARG A 169 -14.28 11.19 5.30
CA ARG A 169 -13.57 12.36 4.77
C ARG A 169 -12.82 12.01 3.49
N CYS A 170 -11.99 10.96 3.50
CA CYS A 170 -11.22 10.53 2.33
C CYS A 170 -12.14 10.13 1.16
N PHE A 171 -13.25 9.45 1.44
CA PHE A 171 -14.27 9.11 0.46
C PHE A 171 -14.88 10.36 -0.17
N GLY A 172 -15.31 11.35 0.64
CA GLY A 172 -15.89 12.60 0.17
C GLY A 172 -14.92 13.40 -0.70
N GLU A 173 -13.66 13.51 -0.31
CA GLU A 173 -12.62 14.20 -1.10
C GLU A 173 -12.35 13.54 -2.47
N LEU A 174 -12.59 12.24 -2.56
CA LEU A 174 -12.34 11.44 -3.76
C LEU A 174 -13.61 11.06 -4.53
N LEU A 175 -14.78 11.52 -4.10
CA LEU A 175 -16.05 11.30 -4.78
C LEU A 175 -16.14 12.19 -6.03
N LEU A 176 -15.47 11.76 -7.10
CA LEU A 176 -15.43 12.44 -8.38
C LEU A 176 -16.30 11.71 -9.42
N PRO A 177 -16.95 12.42 -10.34
CA PRO A 177 -17.70 11.82 -11.44
C PRO A 177 -16.83 10.82 -12.23
N GLY A 178 -17.35 9.64 -12.49
CA GLY A 178 -16.67 8.59 -13.26
C GLY A 178 -15.61 7.80 -12.51
N ARG A 179 -15.33 8.09 -11.22
CA ARG A 179 -14.41 7.27 -10.43
C ARG A 179 -15.05 5.91 -10.15
N LYS A 180 -14.37 4.85 -10.61
CA LYS A 180 -14.85 3.47 -10.46
C LYS A 180 -14.84 3.03 -8.98
N GLY A 181 -15.79 2.15 -8.62
CA GLY A 181 -15.84 1.52 -7.30
C GLY A 181 -16.49 2.37 -6.20
N MET A 182 -16.80 3.64 -6.43
CA MET A 182 -17.35 4.54 -5.40
C MET A 182 -18.70 4.07 -4.88
N THR A 183 -19.60 3.60 -5.73
CA THR A 183 -20.91 3.03 -5.32
C THR A 183 -20.74 1.80 -4.42
N LYS A 184 -19.78 0.93 -4.75
CA LYS A 184 -19.42 -0.24 -3.93
C LYS A 184 -18.95 0.19 -2.55
N LEU A 185 -18.04 1.15 -2.49
CA LEU A 185 -17.51 1.65 -1.24
C LEU A 185 -18.55 2.40 -0.42
N ALA A 186 -19.42 3.22 -1.06
CA ALA A 186 -20.54 3.89 -0.39
C ALA A 186 -21.43 2.88 0.34
N SER A 187 -21.84 1.80 -0.35
CA SER A 187 -22.68 0.76 0.25
C SER A 187 -21.98 0.08 1.46
N ILE A 188 -20.68 -0.15 1.41
CA ILE A 188 -19.92 -0.70 2.56
C ILE A 188 -19.89 0.31 3.72
N LEU A 189 -19.72 1.61 3.43
CA LEU A 189 -19.71 2.64 4.47
C LEU A 189 -21.08 2.81 5.12
N ASP A 190 -22.16 2.68 4.35
CA ASP A 190 -23.53 2.73 4.87
C ASP A 190 -23.81 1.51 5.77
N ASP A 191 -23.41 0.29 5.35
CA ASP A 191 -23.58 -0.93 6.13
C ASP A 191 -22.72 -0.92 7.42
N ARG A 192 -21.61 -0.19 7.42
CA ARG A 192 -20.60 -0.13 8.48
C ARG A 192 -20.51 1.26 9.13
N GLY A 193 -21.64 1.96 9.21
CA GLY A 193 -21.74 3.34 9.72
C GLY A 193 -21.32 3.52 11.19
N PRO A 194 -21.51 4.72 11.74
CA PRO A 194 -21.22 4.99 13.15
C PRO A 194 -21.94 4.02 14.07
N GLY A 195 -21.21 3.39 15.00
CA GLY A 195 -21.74 2.38 15.89
C GLY A 195 -21.53 0.92 15.41
N PHE A 196 -21.04 0.73 14.19
CA PHE A 196 -20.65 -0.61 13.74
C PHE A 196 -19.47 -1.15 14.58
N VAL A 197 -19.64 -2.35 15.11
CA VAL A 197 -18.60 -3.09 15.86
C VAL A 197 -18.00 -4.14 14.93
N PRO A 198 -16.71 -4.04 14.58
CA PRO A 198 -16.05 -5.05 13.75
C PRO A 198 -16.03 -6.42 14.43
N ALA A 199 -16.06 -7.50 13.65
CA ALA A 199 -15.88 -8.85 14.19
C ALA A 199 -14.45 -9.02 14.72
N ALA A 200 -14.30 -9.57 15.92
CA ALA A 200 -12.98 -9.77 16.54
C ALA A 200 -12.17 -10.90 15.89
N SER A 201 -12.82 -11.80 15.15
CA SER A 201 -12.18 -12.91 14.47
C SER A 201 -12.89 -13.30 13.17
N GLU A 202 -12.19 -14.03 12.31
CA GLU A 202 -12.78 -14.60 11.09
C GLU A 202 -13.91 -15.58 11.40
N LEU A 203 -13.80 -16.36 12.48
CA LEU A 203 -14.86 -17.26 12.92
C LEU A 203 -16.12 -16.51 13.35
N GLU A 204 -15.97 -15.43 14.12
CA GLU A 204 -17.08 -14.57 14.49
C GLU A 204 -17.76 -13.99 13.25
N ARG A 205 -16.97 -13.49 12.30
CA ARG A 205 -17.49 -12.96 11.03
C ARG A 205 -18.27 -14.04 10.24
N MET A 206 -17.73 -15.27 10.13
CA MET A 206 -18.41 -16.37 9.47
C MET A 206 -19.73 -16.75 10.17
N LEU A 207 -19.74 -16.70 11.51
CA LEU A 207 -20.95 -16.93 12.28
C LEU A 207 -22.01 -15.86 11.96
N PHE A 208 -21.63 -14.58 11.96
CA PHE A 208 -22.56 -13.49 11.61
C PHE A 208 -23.10 -13.62 10.19
N ASP A 209 -22.22 -13.95 9.23
CA ASP A 209 -22.64 -14.19 7.83
C ASP A 209 -23.61 -15.38 7.74
N ALA A 210 -23.40 -16.43 8.52
CA ALA A 210 -24.32 -17.58 8.58
C ALA A 210 -25.66 -17.22 9.23
N CYS A 211 -25.65 -16.49 10.33
CA CYS A 211 -26.85 -16.00 11.02
C CYS A 211 -27.68 -15.09 10.10
N ALA A 212 -27.05 -14.16 9.39
CA ALA A 212 -27.72 -13.25 8.46
C ALA A 212 -28.46 -14.01 7.34
N ARG A 213 -27.90 -15.12 6.84
CA ARG A 213 -28.56 -15.97 5.82
C ARG A 213 -29.88 -16.59 6.27
N VAL A 214 -30.06 -16.78 7.58
CA VAL A 214 -31.27 -17.36 8.18
C VAL A 214 -32.11 -16.29 8.91
N GLY A 215 -31.80 -15.00 8.72
CA GLY A 215 -32.56 -13.89 9.29
C GLY A 215 -32.33 -13.66 10.79
N LEU A 216 -31.23 -14.15 11.34
CA LEU A 216 -30.85 -13.90 12.72
C LEU A 216 -29.86 -12.71 12.77
N GLU A 217 -30.06 -11.83 13.76
CA GLU A 217 -29.22 -10.65 14.00
C GLU A 217 -28.53 -10.74 15.39
N PRO A 218 -27.48 -11.53 15.55
CA PRO A 218 -26.77 -11.64 16.82
C PRO A 218 -25.99 -10.35 17.15
N VAL A 219 -25.90 -10.03 18.44
CA VAL A 219 -25.14 -8.87 18.90
C VAL A 219 -23.65 -9.22 18.94
N ARG A 220 -22.82 -8.40 18.27
CA ARG A 220 -21.37 -8.57 18.24
C ARG A 220 -20.74 -8.26 19.60
N GLN A 221 -19.79 -9.09 20.01
CA GLN A 221 -19.00 -8.90 21.24
C GLN A 221 -19.88 -8.57 22.45
N PHE A 222 -21.02 -9.27 22.60
CA PHE A 222 -21.91 -9.08 23.72
C PHE A 222 -21.20 -9.42 25.04
N PRO A 223 -21.08 -8.47 25.99
CA PRO A 223 -20.45 -8.76 27.28
C PRO A 223 -21.29 -9.75 28.08
N LEU A 224 -20.74 -10.93 28.34
CA LEU A 224 -21.40 -11.89 29.23
C LEU A 224 -21.27 -11.40 30.68
N PRO A 225 -22.40 -11.32 31.45
CA PRO A 225 -22.32 -10.99 32.87
C PRO A 225 -21.55 -12.08 33.59
N GLY A 226 -20.47 -11.73 34.30
CA GLY A 226 -19.83 -12.63 35.26
C GLY A 226 -18.47 -13.21 34.86
N ARG A 227 -17.67 -12.53 34.07
CA ARG A 227 -16.21 -12.81 33.95
C ARG A 227 -15.37 -11.57 34.13
#